data_f6f6810a0604e92e28b31c942be11dcf
#
_entry.id   f6f6810a0604e92e28b31c942be11dcf
#
_cell.length_a   1.000
_cell.length_b   1.000
_cell.length_c   1.000
_cell.angle_alpha   90.00
_cell.angle_beta   90.00
_cell.angle_gamma   90.00
#
_symmetry.space_group_name_H-M   'P 1'
#
loop_
_entity.id
_entity.type
_entity.pdbx_description
1 polymer ?
#
loop_
_entity_poly.entity_id
_entity_poly.type
_entity_poly.pdbx_seq_one_letter_code
_entity_poly.pdbx_strand_id
1 'polypeptide(L)'
;GKPRRRRSSPRRHATNKYTFDKRKLREMNATDLLTAIDTQDPVVSAGMPFEDRLRLAVDEAYSSFTHSKVTGLIRRAGLRYPNADLRRIDLLEERGLDRGLLSHLGSCQFVTRQQNVVFQGFTGSGKSYLGCALAKRACEHRIRAHYIRMPDLEEAWTAAQEQTGGAGKFLRKYAAFTLLVIDEWLLDRPTESMRGMLLELMERRYGETSTVF
;
A
#
# COMPACT_ATOMS: atom_id res chain seq x y z
N GLY A 1 -35.71 -15.67 68.17
CA GLY A 1 -34.40 -15.90 67.56
C GLY A 1 -34.40 -15.41 66.11
N LYS A 2 -33.67 -14.30 65.79
CA LYS A 2 -33.50 -13.82 64.41
C LYS A 2 -32.22 -14.46 63.84
N PRO A 3 -32.19 -14.95 62.60
CA PRO A 3 -30.97 -15.51 61.98
C PRO A 3 -30.00 -14.39 61.60
N ARG A 4 -28.74 -14.55 61.99
CA ARG A 4 -27.62 -13.67 61.59
C ARG A 4 -27.37 -13.78 60.06
N ARG A 5 -27.48 -12.66 59.35
CA ARG A 5 -27.00 -12.55 57.95
C ARG A 5 -25.47 -12.74 57.92
N ARG A 6 -25.01 -13.75 57.23
CA ARG A 6 -23.57 -13.92 56.86
C ARG A 6 -23.24 -12.79 55.88
N ARG A 7 -22.33 -11.91 56.25
CA ARG A 7 -21.68 -10.95 55.34
C ARG A 7 -20.80 -11.76 54.37
N SER A 8 -21.15 -11.71 53.09
CA SER A 8 -20.29 -12.17 52.01
C SER A 8 -19.08 -11.24 51.91
N SER A 9 -17.90 -11.80 52.11
CA SER A 9 -16.63 -11.10 51.88
C SER A 9 -16.54 -10.66 50.41
N PRO A 10 -16.06 -9.45 50.08
CA PRO A 10 -15.79 -9.08 48.71
C PRO A 10 -14.64 -9.97 48.19
N ARG A 11 -14.89 -10.67 47.08
CA ARG A 11 -13.85 -11.36 46.33
C ARG A 11 -12.80 -10.31 45.97
N ARG A 12 -11.63 -10.36 46.60
CA ARG A 12 -10.46 -9.61 46.15
C ARG A 12 -10.15 -10.08 44.75
N HIS A 13 -10.40 -9.24 43.76
CA HIS A 13 -9.80 -9.42 42.46
C HIS A 13 -8.30 -9.47 42.66
N ALA A 14 -7.71 -10.60 42.35
CA ALA A 14 -6.26 -10.74 42.28
C ALA A 14 -5.77 -9.71 41.22
N THR A 15 -5.24 -8.61 41.73
CA THR A 15 -4.59 -7.58 40.87
C THR A 15 -3.38 -8.30 40.29
N ASN A 16 -3.45 -8.51 38.96
CA ASN A 16 -2.38 -9.16 38.21
C ASN A 16 -1.09 -8.36 38.45
N LYS A 17 -0.10 -8.98 39.09
CA LYS A 17 1.14 -8.38 39.58
C LYS A 17 2.06 -7.87 38.45
N TYR A 18 1.61 -7.99 37.17
CA TYR A 18 2.34 -7.66 35.97
C TYR A 18 1.50 -6.72 35.04
N THR A 19 0.92 -5.66 35.61
CA THR A 19 0.30 -4.61 34.78
C THR A 19 1.43 -3.73 34.22
N PHE A 20 1.88 -4.04 32.99
CA PHE A 20 2.77 -3.12 32.27
C PHE A 20 2.00 -1.87 31.84
N ASP A 21 2.70 -0.75 31.77
CA ASP A 21 2.09 0.55 31.42
C ASP A 21 1.76 0.59 29.93
N LYS A 22 0.50 0.33 29.61
CA LYS A 22 -0.03 0.34 28.23
C LYS A 22 0.20 1.67 27.49
N ARG A 23 0.36 2.79 28.23
CA ARG A 23 0.65 4.11 27.65
C ARG A 23 2.00 4.09 26.94
N LYS A 24 3.00 3.44 27.51
CA LYS A 24 4.35 3.34 26.91
C LYS A 24 4.30 2.72 25.52
N LEU A 25 3.54 1.65 25.31
CA LEU A 25 3.39 1.03 24.00
C LEU A 25 2.70 1.98 22.99
N ARG A 26 1.72 2.78 23.45
CA ARG A 26 1.08 3.78 22.59
C ARG A 26 2.05 4.91 22.21
N GLU A 27 2.81 5.41 23.15
CA GLU A 27 3.84 6.43 22.92
C GLU A 27 4.94 5.95 21.97
N MET A 28 5.28 4.67 22.01
CA MET A 28 6.22 4.00 21.10
C MET A 28 5.59 3.68 19.73
N ASN A 29 4.33 4.07 19.47
CA ASN A 29 3.56 3.68 18.27
C ASN A 29 3.43 2.15 18.10
N ALA A 30 3.47 1.39 19.19
CA ALA A 30 3.32 -0.07 19.20
C ALA A 30 1.88 -0.51 19.54
N THR A 31 0.89 0.19 19.00
CA THR A 31 -0.55 -0.07 19.26
C THR A 31 -0.96 -1.46 18.77
N ASP A 32 -0.42 -1.91 17.63
CA ASP A 32 -0.73 -3.24 17.10
C ASP A 32 -0.25 -4.34 18.05
N LEU A 33 0.94 -4.16 18.67
CA LEU A 33 1.45 -5.10 19.68
C LEU A 33 0.58 -5.09 20.93
N LEU A 34 0.14 -3.91 21.38
CA LEU A 34 -0.78 -3.80 22.52
C LEU A 34 -2.09 -4.53 22.24
N THR A 35 -2.66 -4.35 21.06
CA THR A 35 -3.89 -5.03 20.65
C THR A 35 -3.68 -6.53 20.60
N ALA A 36 -2.60 -7.01 20.00
CA ALA A 36 -2.28 -8.44 19.93
C ALA A 36 -2.12 -9.08 21.32
N ILE A 37 -1.53 -8.36 22.28
CA ILE A 37 -1.42 -8.84 23.68
C ILE A 37 -2.80 -8.88 24.35
N ASP A 38 -3.61 -7.85 24.16
CA ASP A 38 -4.93 -7.74 24.81
C ASP A 38 -5.96 -8.72 24.25
N THR A 39 -5.80 -9.18 22.99
CA THR A 39 -6.70 -10.13 22.33
C THR A 39 -6.30 -11.60 22.53
N GLN A 40 -5.18 -11.90 23.18
CA GLN A 40 -4.80 -13.29 23.49
C GLN A 40 -5.89 -13.97 24.34
N ASP A 41 -6.34 -15.13 23.90
CA ASP A 41 -7.28 -15.95 24.66
C ASP A 41 -6.64 -16.38 26.01
N PRO A 42 -7.24 -15.98 27.16
CA PRO A 42 -6.70 -16.32 28.46
C PRO A 42 -6.60 -17.81 28.71
N VAL A 43 -7.51 -18.62 28.16
CA VAL A 43 -7.53 -20.08 28.33
C VAL A 43 -6.39 -20.74 27.58
N VAL A 44 -6.19 -20.32 26.30
CA VAL A 44 -5.11 -20.86 25.47
C VAL A 44 -3.75 -20.39 25.97
N SER A 45 -3.64 -19.14 26.42
CA SER A 45 -2.37 -18.56 26.87
C SER A 45 -1.94 -19.01 28.28
N ALA A 46 -2.86 -19.50 29.11
CA ALA A 46 -2.54 -19.90 30.50
C ALA A 46 -1.54 -21.02 30.58
N GLY A 47 -1.46 -21.92 29.60
CA GLY A 47 -0.52 -23.04 29.55
C GLY A 47 0.74 -22.79 28.71
N MET A 48 0.87 -21.61 28.09
CA MET A 48 2.00 -21.29 27.20
C MET A 48 3.17 -20.64 27.96
N PRO A 49 4.44 -21.01 27.66
CA PRO A 49 5.59 -20.23 28.04
C PRO A 49 5.52 -18.77 27.60
N PHE A 50 6.17 -17.89 28.34
CA PHE A 50 6.15 -16.46 28.05
C PHE A 50 6.69 -16.15 26.65
N GLU A 51 7.77 -16.80 26.23
CA GLU A 51 8.41 -16.62 24.92
C GLU A 51 7.45 -16.97 23.78
N ASP A 52 6.67 -18.04 23.91
CA ASP A 52 5.70 -18.45 22.89
C ASP A 52 4.55 -17.44 22.78
N ARG A 53 4.07 -16.96 23.92
CA ARG A 53 3.02 -15.92 23.96
C ARG A 53 3.50 -14.61 23.36
N LEU A 54 4.74 -14.21 23.66
CA LEU A 54 5.34 -13.00 23.11
C LEU A 54 5.53 -13.13 21.59
N ARG A 55 6.04 -14.28 21.12
CA ARG A 55 6.21 -14.56 19.70
C ARG A 55 4.89 -14.43 18.94
N LEU A 56 3.82 -15.06 19.44
CA LEU A 56 2.49 -14.96 18.82
C LEU A 56 1.98 -13.52 18.78
N ALA A 57 2.15 -12.75 19.85
CA ALA A 57 1.74 -11.34 19.87
C ALA A 57 2.54 -10.49 18.88
N VAL A 58 3.83 -10.73 18.74
CA VAL A 58 4.69 -10.02 17.77
C VAL A 58 4.31 -10.38 16.34
N ASP A 59 4.08 -11.66 16.05
CA ASP A 59 3.69 -12.14 14.71
C ASP A 59 2.34 -11.54 14.30
N GLU A 60 1.35 -11.52 15.19
CA GLU A 60 0.04 -10.90 14.94
C GLU A 60 0.16 -9.39 14.76
N ALA A 61 0.88 -8.71 15.63
CA ALA A 61 1.12 -7.26 15.51
C ALA A 61 1.83 -6.91 14.21
N TYR A 62 2.84 -7.67 13.79
CA TYR A 62 3.54 -7.46 12.53
C TYR A 62 2.64 -7.71 11.32
N SER A 63 1.79 -8.73 11.37
CA SER A 63 0.78 -8.99 10.33
C SER A 63 -0.20 -7.83 10.20
N SER A 64 -0.77 -7.35 11.30
CA SER A 64 -1.67 -6.20 11.35
C SER A 64 -1.01 -4.92 10.81
N PHE A 65 0.18 -4.61 11.29
CA PHE A 65 0.98 -3.48 10.83
C PHE A 65 1.24 -3.53 9.31
N THR A 66 1.65 -4.69 8.81
CA THR A 66 1.93 -4.90 7.38
C THR A 66 0.67 -4.72 6.55
N HIS A 67 -0.45 -5.31 6.98
CA HIS A 67 -1.75 -5.17 6.32
C HIS A 67 -2.20 -3.71 6.26
N SER A 68 -2.13 -2.99 7.37
CA SER A 68 -2.49 -1.57 7.44
C SER A 68 -1.62 -0.71 6.52
N LYS A 69 -0.33 -1.00 6.46
CA LYS A 69 0.61 -0.31 5.56
C LYS A 69 0.26 -0.53 4.10
N VAL A 70 0.02 -1.78 3.69
CA VAL A 70 -0.38 -2.14 2.32
C VAL A 70 -1.70 -1.49 1.94
N THR A 71 -2.72 -1.59 2.81
CA THR A 71 -4.02 -0.96 2.60
C THR A 71 -3.89 0.56 2.42
N GLY A 72 -3.05 1.19 3.25
CA GLY A 72 -2.75 2.62 3.14
C GLY A 72 -2.06 2.99 1.83
N LEU A 73 -1.13 2.17 1.33
CA LEU A 73 -0.48 2.37 0.03
C LEU A 73 -1.48 2.26 -1.11
N ILE A 74 -2.31 1.21 -1.14
CA ILE A 74 -3.33 0.99 -2.17
C ILE A 74 -4.31 2.17 -2.22
N ARG A 75 -4.80 2.63 -1.06
CA ARG A 75 -5.70 3.78 -0.98
C ARG A 75 -5.08 5.05 -1.57
N ARG A 76 -3.79 5.30 -1.33
CA ARG A 76 -3.06 6.47 -1.85
C ARG A 76 -2.58 6.33 -3.28
N ALA A 77 -2.62 5.13 -3.84
CA ALA A 77 -2.18 4.88 -5.21
C ALA A 77 -3.10 5.50 -6.28
N GLY A 78 -4.33 5.90 -5.95
CA GLY A 78 -5.24 6.57 -6.87
C GLY A 78 -5.78 5.67 -7.98
N LEU A 79 -5.96 4.37 -7.71
CA LEU A 79 -6.35 3.37 -8.70
C LEU A 79 -7.75 3.62 -9.24
N ARG A 80 -7.91 3.70 -10.57
CA ARG A 80 -9.20 3.75 -11.25
C ARG A 80 -10.02 2.48 -10.99
N TYR A 81 -9.34 1.32 -10.92
CA TYR A 81 -9.93 0.01 -10.64
C TYR A 81 -9.33 -0.57 -9.34
N PRO A 82 -9.84 -0.21 -8.14
CA PRO A 82 -9.27 -0.65 -6.87
C PRO A 82 -9.29 -2.18 -6.67
N ASN A 83 -10.24 -2.86 -7.34
CA ASN A 83 -10.38 -4.30 -7.30
C ASN A 83 -9.60 -5.04 -8.40
N ALA A 84 -8.81 -4.32 -9.22
CA ALA A 84 -7.98 -4.95 -10.22
C ALA A 84 -6.99 -5.92 -9.58
N ASP A 85 -6.79 -7.08 -10.22
CA ASP A 85 -5.92 -8.15 -9.73
C ASP A 85 -5.29 -8.88 -10.91
N LEU A 86 -3.96 -9.00 -10.91
CA LEU A 86 -3.21 -9.72 -11.96
C LEU A 86 -3.64 -11.18 -12.09
N ARG A 87 -4.10 -11.80 -10.99
CA ARG A 87 -4.58 -13.20 -10.98
C ARG A 87 -5.92 -13.41 -11.65
N ARG A 88 -6.68 -12.32 -11.86
CA ARG A 88 -8.01 -12.35 -12.49
C ARG A 88 -8.00 -11.90 -13.94
N ILE A 89 -6.81 -11.71 -14.52
CA ILE A 89 -6.69 -11.34 -15.92
C ILE A 89 -7.02 -12.56 -16.76
N ASP A 90 -7.99 -12.38 -17.65
CA ASP A 90 -8.34 -13.37 -18.63
C ASP A 90 -7.25 -13.45 -19.70
N LEU A 91 -6.60 -14.62 -19.77
CA LEU A 91 -5.49 -14.90 -20.68
C LEU A 91 -6.01 -15.55 -21.97
N LEU A 92 -6.99 -14.95 -22.62
CA LEU A 92 -7.39 -15.36 -23.96
C LEU A 92 -6.19 -15.21 -24.90
N GLU A 93 -5.91 -16.22 -25.72
CA GLU A 93 -4.82 -16.23 -26.70
C GLU A 93 -4.86 -15.00 -27.62
N GLU A 94 -6.07 -14.52 -27.94
CA GLU A 94 -6.33 -13.33 -28.74
C GLU A 94 -5.75 -12.04 -28.17
N ARG A 95 -5.46 -11.99 -26.85
CA ARG A 95 -4.90 -10.81 -26.19
C ARG A 95 -3.38 -10.75 -26.21
N GLY A 96 -2.71 -11.82 -26.65
CA GLY A 96 -1.25 -11.86 -26.70
C GLY A 96 -0.55 -11.69 -25.35
N LEU A 97 -1.27 -11.92 -24.24
CA LEU A 97 -0.71 -11.85 -22.89
C LEU A 97 -0.13 -13.20 -22.50
N ASP A 98 1.17 -13.24 -22.30
CA ASP A 98 1.87 -14.42 -21.79
C ASP A 98 1.78 -14.51 -20.25
N ARG A 99 1.46 -15.69 -19.74
CA ARG A 99 1.45 -16.02 -18.30
C ARG A 99 2.81 -15.77 -17.64
N GLY A 100 3.90 -16.14 -18.35
CA GLY A 100 5.25 -15.96 -17.86
C GLY A 100 5.55 -14.48 -17.66
N LEU A 101 5.22 -13.66 -18.65
CA LEU A 101 5.37 -12.20 -18.57
C LEU A 101 4.55 -11.60 -17.42
N LEU A 102 3.28 -11.98 -17.27
CA LEU A 102 2.45 -11.48 -16.18
C LEU A 102 2.98 -11.90 -14.80
N SER A 103 3.47 -13.13 -14.67
CA SER A 103 4.11 -13.61 -13.44
C SER A 103 5.37 -12.80 -13.14
N HIS A 104 6.20 -12.54 -14.17
CA HIS A 104 7.39 -11.71 -14.03
C HIS A 104 7.07 -10.28 -13.60
N LEU A 105 6.09 -9.64 -14.24
CA LEU A 105 5.61 -8.32 -13.85
C LEU A 105 5.04 -8.32 -12.41
N GLY A 106 4.28 -9.37 -12.07
CA GLY A 106 3.69 -9.54 -10.73
C GLY A 106 4.71 -9.76 -9.60
N SER A 107 5.93 -10.17 -9.92
CA SER A 107 7.04 -10.23 -8.95
C SER A 107 7.59 -8.86 -8.59
N CYS A 108 7.25 -7.82 -9.35
CA CYS A 108 7.74 -6.44 -9.23
C CYS A 108 9.29 -6.30 -9.32
N GLN A 109 10.01 -7.32 -9.85
CA GLN A 109 11.47 -7.24 -10.02
C GLN A 109 11.88 -6.15 -11.01
N PHE A 110 11.05 -5.83 -12.00
CA PHE A 110 11.30 -4.73 -12.92
C PHE A 110 11.43 -3.38 -12.18
N VAL A 111 10.70 -3.20 -11.08
CA VAL A 111 10.81 -2.00 -10.24
C VAL A 111 12.17 -1.94 -9.53
N THR A 112 12.62 -3.05 -8.98
CA THR A 112 13.94 -3.15 -8.33
C THR A 112 15.08 -2.88 -9.32
N ARG A 113 14.86 -3.20 -10.60
CA ARG A 113 15.82 -2.98 -11.69
C ARG A 113 15.64 -1.65 -12.41
N GLN A 114 14.77 -0.76 -11.94
CA GLN A 114 14.44 0.54 -12.51
C GLN A 114 14.03 0.46 -14.01
N GLN A 115 13.37 -0.63 -14.39
CA GLN A 115 12.91 -0.84 -15.77
C GLN A 115 11.53 -0.22 -15.96
N ASN A 116 11.30 0.33 -17.14
CA ASN A 116 10.00 0.84 -17.55
C ASN A 116 9.21 -0.25 -18.30
N VAL A 117 7.88 -0.14 -18.26
CA VAL A 117 6.96 -1.04 -18.96
C VAL A 117 6.05 -0.23 -19.85
N VAL A 118 5.89 -0.67 -21.10
CA VAL A 118 4.96 -0.04 -22.06
C VAL A 118 3.89 -1.05 -22.44
N PHE A 119 2.62 -0.72 -22.21
CA PHE A 119 1.50 -1.49 -22.67
C PHE A 119 1.01 -0.99 -24.02
N GLN A 120 1.09 -1.82 -25.03
CA GLN A 120 0.57 -1.52 -26.37
C GLN A 120 -0.70 -2.33 -26.63
N GLY A 121 -1.67 -1.72 -27.31
CA GLY A 121 -2.92 -2.37 -27.67
C GLY A 121 -4.02 -1.36 -27.97
N PHE A 122 -5.10 -1.85 -28.57
CA PHE A 122 -6.26 -1.06 -28.93
C PHE A 122 -6.98 -0.48 -27.69
N THR A 123 -7.79 0.56 -27.91
CA THR A 123 -8.70 1.08 -26.88
C THR A 123 -9.65 -0.05 -26.44
N GLY A 124 -9.86 -0.17 -25.12
CA GLY A 124 -10.69 -1.25 -24.56
C GLY A 124 -9.97 -2.59 -24.37
N SER A 125 -8.68 -2.74 -24.74
CA SER A 125 -7.92 -3.99 -24.57
C SER A 125 -7.58 -4.35 -23.11
N GLY A 126 -7.93 -3.50 -22.15
CA GLY A 126 -7.69 -3.76 -20.72
C GLY A 126 -6.40 -3.16 -20.16
N LYS A 127 -5.69 -2.28 -20.88
CA LYS A 127 -4.45 -1.64 -20.41
C LYS A 127 -4.63 -0.92 -19.08
N SER A 128 -5.68 -0.14 -18.92
CA SER A 128 -5.99 0.57 -17.67
C SER A 128 -6.21 -0.38 -16.49
N TYR A 129 -6.90 -1.49 -16.71
CA TYR A 129 -7.07 -2.53 -15.71
C TYR A 129 -5.73 -3.15 -15.32
N LEU A 130 -4.91 -3.49 -16.32
CA LEU A 130 -3.58 -4.08 -16.11
C LEU A 130 -2.65 -3.10 -15.37
N GLY A 131 -2.67 -1.82 -15.73
CA GLY A 131 -1.92 -0.77 -15.03
C GLY A 131 -2.32 -0.64 -13.56
N CYS A 132 -3.63 -0.64 -13.27
CA CYS A 132 -4.15 -0.63 -11.90
C CYS A 132 -3.77 -1.90 -11.12
N ALA A 133 -3.89 -3.09 -11.77
CA ALA A 133 -3.54 -4.36 -11.13
C ALA A 133 -2.05 -4.42 -10.79
N LEU A 134 -1.19 -3.90 -11.67
CA LEU A 134 0.26 -3.84 -11.45
C LEU A 134 0.63 -2.85 -10.34
N ALA A 135 0.03 -1.66 -10.33
CA ALA A 135 0.23 -0.68 -9.25
C ALA A 135 -0.23 -1.23 -7.89
N LYS A 136 -1.38 -1.91 -7.85
CA LYS A 136 -1.86 -2.59 -6.63
C LYS A 136 -0.90 -3.67 -6.17
N ARG A 137 -0.42 -4.50 -7.10
CA ARG A 137 0.56 -5.56 -6.80
C ARG A 137 1.86 -4.98 -6.23
N ALA A 138 2.34 -3.87 -6.79
CA ALA A 138 3.48 -3.15 -6.23
C ALA A 138 3.22 -2.70 -4.79
N CYS A 139 2.03 -2.15 -4.49
CA CYS A 139 1.64 -1.80 -3.11
C CYS A 139 1.64 -3.01 -2.17
N GLU A 140 1.19 -4.19 -2.63
CA GLU A 140 1.25 -5.45 -1.87
C GLU A 140 2.72 -5.84 -1.54
N HIS A 141 3.65 -5.53 -2.43
CA HIS A 141 5.09 -5.63 -2.19
C HIS A 141 5.68 -4.45 -1.38
N ARG A 142 4.83 -3.60 -0.80
CA ARG A 142 5.20 -2.40 -0.04
C ARG A 142 5.96 -1.35 -0.87
N ILE A 143 5.81 -1.38 -2.18
CA ILE A 143 6.34 -0.39 -3.12
C ILE A 143 5.36 0.77 -3.21
N ARG A 144 5.87 2.00 -3.12
CA ARG A 144 5.06 3.22 -3.26
C ARG A 144 4.72 3.44 -4.73
N ALA A 145 3.51 3.00 -5.12
CA ALA A 145 2.98 3.17 -6.46
C ALA A 145 1.95 4.31 -6.54
N HIS A 146 1.81 4.90 -7.72
CA HIS A 146 0.77 5.86 -8.04
C HIS A 146 0.27 5.64 -9.46
N TYR A 147 -1.05 5.68 -9.63
CA TYR A 147 -1.73 5.62 -10.92
C TYR A 147 -2.33 6.99 -11.21
N ILE A 148 -2.15 7.48 -12.43
CA ILE A 148 -2.76 8.72 -12.91
C ILE A 148 -2.99 8.60 -14.40
N ARG A 149 -4.10 9.18 -14.89
CA ARG A 149 -4.32 9.33 -16.32
C ARG A 149 -3.57 10.57 -16.83
N MET A 150 -3.15 10.52 -18.08
CA MET A 150 -2.45 11.63 -18.71
C MET A 150 -3.21 12.96 -18.63
N PRO A 151 -4.54 13.02 -18.88
CA PRO A 151 -5.31 14.26 -18.72
C PRO A 151 -5.31 14.80 -17.29
N ASP A 152 -5.42 13.93 -16.29
CA ASP A 152 -5.41 14.33 -14.88
C ASP A 152 -4.02 14.84 -14.45
N LEU A 153 -2.95 14.27 -15.03
CA LEU A 153 -1.58 14.73 -14.84
C LEU A 153 -1.36 16.14 -15.44
N GLU A 154 -1.93 16.40 -16.62
CA GLU A 154 -1.88 17.72 -17.28
C GLU A 154 -2.66 18.77 -16.49
N GLU A 155 -3.86 18.44 -16.01
CA GLU A 155 -4.63 19.33 -15.12
C GLU A 155 -3.86 19.68 -13.86
N ALA A 156 -3.28 18.67 -13.19
CA ALA A 156 -2.48 18.86 -11.99
C ALA A 156 -1.21 19.69 -12.26
N TRP A 157 -0.60 19.55 -13.43
CA TRP A 157 0.55 20.36 -13.85
C TRP A 157 0.16 21.82 -14.05
N THR A 158 -0.94 22.07 -14.77
CA THR A 158 -1.46 23.43 -15.01
C THR A 158 -1.75 24.14 -13.69
N ALA A 159 -2.46 23.47 -12.76
CA ALA A 159 -2.73 24.02 -11.44
C ALA A 159 -1.46 24.28 -10.63
N ALA A 160 -0.42 23.46 -10.79
CA ALA A 160 0.85 23.66 -10.12
C ALA A 160 1.62 24.88 -10.64
N GLN A 161 1.52 25.18 -11.93
CA GLN A 161 2.17 26.36 -12.52
C GLN A 161 1.61 27.69 -12.02
N GLU A 162 0.33 27.73 -11.61
CA GLU A 162 -0.30 28.92 -11.04
C GLU A 162 0.19 29.23 -9.61
N GLN A 163 0.89 28.31 -8.97
CA GLN A 163 1.36 28.45 -7.58
C GLN A 163 2.85 28.76 -7.54
N THR A 164 3.27 29.69 -6.68
CA THR A 164 4.68 29.99 -6.46
C THR A 164 5.47 28.73 -6.03
N GLY A 165 6.44 28.34 -6.84
CA GLY A 165 7.23 27.12 -6.63
C GLY A 165 6.43 25.81 -6.82
N GLY A 166 5.22 25.87 -7.32
CA GLY A 166 4.34 24.72 -7.52
C GLY A 166 4.88 23.74 -8.55
N ALA A 167 5.44 24.20 -9.66
CA ALA A 167 6.08 23.35 -10.66
C ALA A 167 7.17 22.45 -10.06
N GLY A 168 8.06 23.02 -9.24
CA GLY A 168 9.10 22.25 -8.56
C GLY A 168 8.56 21.23 -7.54
N LYS A 169 7.48 21.59 -6.81
CA LYS A 169 6.80 20.66 -5.89
C LYS A 169 6.13 19.52 -6.65
N PHE A 170 5.47 19.83 -7.77
CA PHE A 170 4.85 18.84 -8.64
C PHE A 170 5.87 17.81 -9.13
N LEU A 171 6.96 18.25 -9.74
CA LEU A 171 8.00 17.37 -10.25
C LEU A 171 8.61 16.50 -9.15
N ARG A 172 8.91 17.08 -7.98
CA ARG A 172 9.38 16.28 -6.82
C ARG A 172 8.36 15.23 -6.37
N LYS A 173 7.08 15.59 -6.33
CA LYS A 173 6.00 14.67 -5.94
C LYS A 173 5.94 13.46 -6.86
N TYR A 174 5.88 13.70 -8.18
CA TYR A 174 5.72 12.61 -9.15
C TYR A 174 7.02 11.84 -9.40
N ALA A 175 8.17 12.49 -9.28
CA ALA A 175 9.46 11.80 -9.33
C ALA A 175 9.68 10.84 -8.14
N ALA A 176 9.12 11.15 -6.96
CA ALA A 176 9.30 10.38 -5.74
C ALA A 176 8.50 9.06 -5.66
N PHE A 177 7.59 8.79 -6.61
CA PHE A 177 6.91 7.49 -6.67
C PHE A 177 7.86 6.42 -7.21
N THR A 178 8.03 5.34 -6.46
CA THR A 178 8.89 4.22 -6.89
C THR A 178 8.34 3.54 -8.14
N LEU A 179 7.00 3.47 -8.26
CA LEU A 179 6.30 3.07 -9.48
C LEU A 179 5.27 4.12 -9.84
N LEU A 180 5.37 4.71 -11.03
CA LEU A 180 4.38 5.63 -11.58
C LEU A 180 3.71 4.96 -12.78
N VAL A 181 2.38 4.84 -12.75
CA VAL A 181 1.57 4.35 -13.87
C VAL A 181 0.87 5.55 -14.49
N ILE A 182 1.19 5.86 -15.74
CA ILE A 182 0.56 6.93 -16.52
C ILE A 182 -0.31 6.28 -17.59
N ASP A 183 -1.60 6.26 -17.34
CA ASP A 183 -2.59 5.69 -18.27
C ASP A 183 -3.02 6.72 -19.32
N GLU A 184 -3.61 6.23 -20.41
CA GLU A 184 -4.01 7.07 -21.55
C GLU A 184 -2.81 7.86 -22.13
N TRP A 185 -1.63 7.22 -22.15
CA TRP A 185 -0.38 7.82 -22.58
C TRP A 185 -0.45 8.30 -24.03
N LEU A 186 -0.27 9.62 -24.23
CA LEU A 186 -0.19 10.27 -25.54
C LEU A 186 -1.37 9.96 -26.50
N LEU A 187 -2.59 9.72 -25.97
CA LEU A 187 -3.78 9.59 -26.80
C LEU A 187 -4.05 10.88 -27.59
N ASP A 188 -3.84 12.02 -26.94
CA ASP A 188 -3.88 13.35 -27.56
C ASP A 188 -2.47 13.94 -27.63
N ARG A 189 -2.29 14.88 -28.55
CA ARG A 189 -1.01 15.57 -28.70
C ARG A 189 -0.78 16.51 -27.50
N PRO A 190 0.26 16.30 -26.69
CA PRO A 190 0.51 17.12 -25.52
C PRO A 190 0.90 18.55 -25.92
N THR A 191 0.51 19.51 -25.08
CA THR A 191 0.94 20.90 -25.19
C THR A 191 2.47 21.02 -25.06
N GLU A 192 3.06 22.14 -25.47
CA GLU A 192 4.50 22.36 -25.32
C GLU A 192 4.93 22.36 -23.84
N SER A 193 4.12 23.00 -22.98
CA SER A 193 4.34 22.97 -21.53
C SER A 193 4.34 21.54 -20.97
N MET A 194 3.37 20.72 -21.41
CA MET A 194 3.28 19.32 -20.98
C MET A 194 4.47 18.50 -21.48
N ARG A 195 4.93 18.72 -22.72
CA ARG A 195 6.13 18.05 -23.24
C ARG A 195 7.38 18.35 -22.42
N GLY A 196 7.58 19.64 -22.08
CA GLY A 196 8.70 20.07 -21.24
C GLY A 196 8.64 19.43 -19.85
N MET A 197 7.46 19.40 -19.23
CA MET A 197 7.25 18.74 -17.94
C MET A 197 7.52 17.24 -18.01
N LEU A 198 7.02 16.54 -19.04
CA LEU A 198 7.23 15.09 -19.19
C LEU A 198 8.71 14.77 -19.37
N LEU A 199 9.43 15.54 -20.17
CA LEU A 199 10.86 15.35 -20.34
C LEU A 199 11.59 15.48 -19.01
N GLU A 200 11.36 16.57 -18.27
CA GLU A 200 11.98 16.80 -16.97
C GLU A 200 11.60 15.71 -15.94
N LEU A 201 10.34 15.26 -15.95
CA LEU A 201 9.88 14.20 -15.07
C LEU A 201 10.59 12.86 -15.39
N MET A 202 10.69 12.52 -16.68
CA MET A 202 11.36 11.29 -17.11
C MET A 202 12.87 11.31 -16.81
N GLU A 203 13.53 12.43 -17.00
CA GLU A 203 14.93 12.67 -16.64
C GLU A 203 15.17 12.38 -15.13
N ARG A 204 14.30 12.91 -14.27
CA ARG A 204 14.39 12.70 -12.81
C ARG A 204 14.11 11.26 -12.38
N ARG A 205 13.42 10.50 -13.21
CA ARG A 205 13.03 9.11 -12.92
C ARG A 205 13.98 8.10 -13.56
N TYR A 206 14.75 8.53 -14.54
CA TYR A 206 15.66 7.66 -15.27
C TYR A 206 16.72 7.05 -14.36
N GLY A 207 16.86 5.73 -14.38
CA GLY A 207 17.81 4.99 -13.54
C GLY A 207 17.53 4.95 -12.03
N GLU A 208 16.44 5.61 -11.58
CA GLU A 208 16.10 5.70 -10.16
C GLU A 208 14.80 4.96 -9.81
N THR A 209 13.81 5.05 -10.69
CA THR A 209 12.46 4.54 -10.46
C THR A 209 11.88 3.94 -11.74
N SER A 210 10.70 3.31 -11.64
CA SER A 210 10.03 2.69 -12.80
C SER A 210 8.77 3.43 -13.18
N THR A 211 8.49 3.49 -14.48
CA THR A 211 7.26 4.04 -15.04
C THR A 211 6.59 3.00 -15.92
N VAL A 212 5.26 2.96 -15.86
CA VAL A 212 4.39 2.16 -16.74
C VAL A 212 3.57 3.13 -17.58
N PHE A 213 3.51 2.87 -18.89
CA PHE A 213 2.77 3.68 -19.87
C PHE A 213 1.70 2.85 -20.58
#